data_0f494ab982fe30a3cb44d4a765de07e1
#
_entry.id   0f494ab982fe30a3cb44d4a765de07e1
#
_cell.length_a   1.000
_cell.length_b   1.000
_cell.length_c   1.000
_cell.angle_alpha   90.00
_cell.angle_beta   90.00
_cell.angle_gamma   90.00
#
_symmetry.space_group_name_H-M   'P 1'
#
loop_
_entity.id
_entity.type
_entity.pdbx_description
1 polymer ?
#
loop_
_entity_poly.entity_id
_entity_poly.type
_entity_poly.pdbx_seq_one_letter_code
_entity_poly.pdbx_strand_id
1 'polypeptide(L)'
;MRTRSQAIIDDRLLIDFPADTYAHYLKWNIPLDKIKACIITHSHSDHLYPAEIQMRSAGFAHINSVKPQTFYAAESGYNMLADAVKKYNISENDINLKLIKPFESFETEGYVITPIKATHDEKSSPVIYAIKKDEKSLLYANDTSELCEESMACLKALERP
;
A
#
# COMPACT_ATOMS: atom_id res chain seq x y z
N MET A 1 12.21 3.97 -21.01
CA MET A 1 10.87 4.31 -20.52
C MET A 1 10.80 3.86 -19.07
N ARG A 2 10.38 4.74 -18.16
CA ARG A 2 10.19 4.42 -16.74
C ARG A 2 8.72 4.03 -16.51
N THR A 3 8.47 3.12 -15.60
CA THR A 3 7.14 2.76 -15.12
C THR A 3 6.82 3.55 -13.85
N ARG A 4 5.56 3.54 -13.42
CA ARG A 4 5.09 4.20 -12.19
C ARG A 4 5.67 3.52 -10.96
N SER A 5 5.60 4.22 -9.82
CA SER A 5 6.19 3.76 -8.56
C SER A 5 5.46 2.55 -8.00
N GLN A 6 6.23 1.51 -7.66
CA GLN A 6 5.76 0.33 -6.95
C GLN A 6 6.94 -0.39 -6.34
N ALA A 7 6.79 -0.97 -5.17
CA ALA A 7 7.79 -1.81 -4.54
C ALA A 7 7.16 -3.08 -3.95
N ILE A 8 7.97 -4.12 -3.79
CA ILE A 8 7.57 -5.36 -3.11
C ILE A 8 8.66 -5.76 -2.10
N ILE A 9 8.23 -6.20 -0.93
CA ILE A 9 9.11 -6.67 0.15
C ILE A 9 8.83 -8.15 0.40
N ASP A 10 9.87 -8.98 0.33
CA ASP A 10 9.85 -10.43 0.60
C ASP A 10 8.75 -11.21 -0.17
N ASP A 11 8.34 -10.73 -1.35
CA ASP A 11 7.21 -11.27 -2.13
C ASP A 11 5.88 -11.36 -1.34
N ARG A 12 5.69 -10.53 -0.33
CA ARG A 12 4.54 -10.56 0.59
C ARG A 12 3.83 -9.24 0.76
N LEU A 13 4.59 -8.15 0.87
CA LEU A 13 4.07 -6.81 1.08
C LEU A 13 4.30 -5.97 -0.17
N LEU A 14 3.22 -5.54 -0.80
CA LEU A 14 3.24 -4.62 -1.92
C LEU A 14 3.12 -3.19 -1.42
N ILE A 15 3.86 -2.28 -2.01
CA ILE A 15 3.76 -0.84 -1.76
C ILE A 15 3.33 -0.18 -3.06
N ASP A 16 2.20 0.51 -3.01
CA ASP A 16 1.49 1.15 -4.10
C ASP A 16 0.89 0.18 -5.14
N PHE A 17 -0.15 0.66 -5.84
CA PHE A 17 -0.89 -0.12 -6.82
C PHE A 17 -1.23 0.74 -8.05
N PRO A 18 -0.21 1.14 -8.84
CA PRO A 18 -0.38 1.94 -10.03
C PRO A 18 -0.96 1.13 -11.20
N ALA A 19 -1.36 1.81 -12.27
CA ALA A 19 -1.85 1.17 -13.48
C ALA A 19 -0.83 0.24 -14.16
N ASP A 20 0.46 0.39 -13.83
CA ASP A 20 1.53 -0.48 -14.34
C ASP A 20 1.64 -1.83 -13.61
N THR A 21 0.83 -2.09 -12.57
CA THR A 21 0.94 -3.29 -11.71
C THR A 21 0.94 -4.59 -12.52
N TYR A 22 0.06 -4.72 -13.51
CA TYR A 22 0.05 -5.92 -14.37
C TYR A 22 1.22 -5.99 -15.34
N ALA A 23 1.70 -4.86 -15.82
CA ALA A 23 2.93 -4.82 -16.62
C ALA A 23 4.13 -5.25 -15.76
N HIS A 24 4.19 -4.83 -14.51
CA HIS A 24 5.20 -5.28 -13.54
C HIS A 24 5.09 -6.78 -13.27
N TYR A 25 3.87 -7.29 -13.05
CA TYR A 25 3.62 -8.72 -12.90
C TYR A 25 4.19 -9.53 -14.07
N LEU A 26 3.86 -9.13 -15.31
CA LEU A 26 4.33 -9.84 -16.51
C LEU A 26 5.84 -9.73 -16.71
N LYS A 27 6.42 -8.57 -16.42
CA LYS A 27 7.84 -8.30 -16.68
C LYS A 27 8.77 -8.91 -15.64
N TRP A 28 8.38 -8.87 -14.36
CA TRP A 28 9.23 -9.28 -13.24
C TRP A 28 8.68 -10.50 -12.48
N ASN A 29 7.62 -11.11 -12.99
CA ASN A 29 6.99 -12.29 -12.39
C ASN A 29 6.61 -12.08 -10.91
N ILE A 30 6.06 -10.91 -10.59
CA ILE A 30 5.62 -10.57 -9.23
C ILE A 30 4.51 -11.55 -8.82
N PRO A 31 4.58 -12.23 -7.67
CA PRO A 31 3.58 -13.23 -7.27
C PRO A 31 2.29 -12.57 -6.73
N LEU A 32 1.59 -11.78 -7.56
CA LEU A 32 0.38 -11.04 -7.18
C LEU A 32 -0.71 -11.92 -6.57
N ASP A 33 -0.80 -13.17 -7.00
CA ASP A 33 -1.73 -14.18 -6.47
C ASP A 33 -1.44 -14.55 -5.01
N LYS A 34 -0.18 -14.41 -4.56
CA LYS A 34 0.29 -14.76 -3.21
C LYS A 34 0.36 -13.56 -2.26
N ILE A 35 0.35 -12.35 -2.78
CA ILE A 35 0.47 -11.13 -1.97
C ILE A 35 -0.84 -10.89 -1.21
N LYS A 36 -0.75 -10.85 0.13
CA LYS A 36 -1.90 -10.64 1.02
C LYS A 36 -2.09 -9.20 1.46
N ALA A 37 -1.02 -8.40 1.45
CA ALA A 37 -1.04 -7.02 1.94
C ALA A 37 -0.51 -6.06 0.89
N CYS A 38 -1.22 -4.94 0.72
CA CYS A 38 -0.80 -3.81 -0.09
C CYS A 38 -0.97 -2.53 0.73
N ILE A 39 0.09 -1.74 0.90
CA ILE A 39 0.04 -0.44 1.56
C ILE A 39 0.16 0.66 0.52
N ILE A 40 -0.66 1.69 0.64
CA ILE A 40 -0.73 2.80 -0.33
C ILE A 40 -0.13 4.05 0.29
N THR A 41 0.86 4.64 -0.36
CA THR A 41 1.52 5.86 0.12
C THR A 41 0.61 7.07 0.02
N HIS A 42 -0.07 7.25 -1.11
CA HIS A 42 -1.02 8.33 -1.34
C HIS A 42 -1.88 8.08 -2.58
N SER A 43 -2.85 8.95 -2.84
CA SER A 43 -3.89 8.72 -3.85
C SER A 43 -3.59 9.24 -5.27
N HIS A 44 -2.39 9.71 -5.56
CA HIS A 44 -2.03 10.11 -6.92
C HIS A 44 -2.04 8.91 -7.88
N SER A 45 -2.40 9.15 -9.14
CA SER A 45 -2.66 8.10 -10.15
C SER A 45 -1.41 7.29 -10.55
N ASP A 46 -0.23 7.78 -10.25
CA ASP A 46 1.04 7.07 -10.44
C ASP A 46 1.41 6.17 -9.25
N HIS A 47 0.66 6.25 -8.14
CA HIS A 47 0.78 5.40 -6.96
C HIS A 47 -0.45 4.53 -6.73
N LEU A 48 -1.65 5.03 -7.05
CA LEU A 48 -2.89 4.29 -6.89
C LEU A 48 -3.79 4.41 -8.12
N TYR A 49 -4.07 3.27 -8.76
CA TYR A 49 -5.05 3.17 -9.82
C TYR A 49 -6.14 2.16 -9.44
N PRO A 50 -7.20 2.60 -8.75
CA PRO A 50 -8.16 1.70 -8.08
C PRO A 50 -8.92 0.77 -9.02
N ALA A 51 -9.08 1.14 -10.29
CA ALA A 51 -9.78 0.29 -11.27
C ALA A 51 -9.13 -1.09 -11.45
N GLU A 52 -7.80 -1.19 -11.26
CA GLU A 52 -7.07 -2.44 -11.45
C GLU A 52 -7.36 -3.49 -10.36
N ILE A 53 -7.90 -3.09 -9.19
CA ILE A 53 -8.23 -4.07 -8.14
C ILE A 53 -9.33 -5.06 -8.57
N GLN A 54 -10.18 -4.68 -9.53
CA GLN A 54 -11.22 -5.56 -10.07
C GLN A 54 -10.64 -6.84 -10.70
N MET A 55 -9.39 -6.78 -11.20
CA MET A 55 -8.74 -7.93 -11.82
C MET A 55 -8.50 -9.09 -10.85
N ARG A 56 -8.58 -8.84 -9.54
CA ARG A 56 -8.49 -9.87 -8.51
C ARG A 56 -9.82 -10.60 -8.27
N SER A 57 -10.95 -10.05 -8.72
CA SER A 57 -12.26 -10.68 -8.55
C SER A 57 -12.43 -11.93 -9.43
N ALA A 58 -13.31 -12.83 -9.00
CA ALA A 58 -13.52 -14.16 -9.60
C ALA A 58 -13.85 -14.17 -11.10
N GLY A 59 -14.31 -13.03 -11.67
CA GLY A 59 -14.56 -12.91 -13.11
C GLY A 59 -13.29 -12.75 -13.96
N PHE A 60 -12.16 -12.40 -13.34
CA PHE A 60 -10.90 -12.09 -14.03
C PHE A 60 -9.76 -13.01 -13.58
N ALA A 61 -9.69 -13.36 -12.30
CA ALA A 61 -8.63 -14.18 -11.75
C ALA A 61 -9.18 -15.39 -10.99
N HIS A 62 -8.56 -16.56 -11.21
CA HIS A 62 -8.79 -17.77 -10.43
C HIS A 62 -7.72 -17.91 -9.34
N ILE A 63 -7.90 -17.20 -8.22
CA ILE A 63 -6.99 -17.25 -7.09
C ILE A 63 -7.47 -18.27 -6.07
N ASN A 64 -6.77 -19.39 -5.98
CA ASN A 64 -7.17 -20.53 -5.15
C ASN A 64 -6.52 -20.55 -3.76
N SER A 65 -5.43 -19.80 -3.55
CA SER A 65 -4.56 -20.02 -2.39
C SER A 65 -4.54 -18.90 -1.36
N VAL A 66 -4.87 -17.68 -1.73
CA VAL A 66 -4.71 -16.51 -0.85
C VAL A 66 -5.86 -15.54 -1.04
N LYS A 67 -6.72 -15.45 -0.05
CA LYS A 67 -7.83 -14.52 -0.03
C LYS A 67 -8.15 -14.08 1.38
N PRO A 68 -8.62 -12.86 1.55
CA PRO A 68 -8.58 -11.72 0.64
C PRO A 68 -7.21 -11.03 0.62
N GLN A 69 -6.96 -10.18 -0.39
CA GLN A 69 -5.88 -9.20 -0.32
C GLN A 69 -6.36 -7.98 0.44
N THR A 70 -5.59 -7.54 1.43
CA THR A 70 -5.93 -6.37 2.24
C THR A 70 -5.15 -5.14 1.75
N PHE A 71 -5.87 -4.08 1.41
CA PHE A 71 -5.31 -2.78 1.10
C PHE A 71 -5.40 -1.88 2.32
N TYR A 72 -4.28 -1.29 2.69
CA TYR A 72 -4.14 -0.32 3.77
C TYR A 72 -3.89 1.04 3.16
N ALA A 73 -4.74 2.02 3.40
CA ALA A 73 -4.62 3.35 2.83
C ALA A 73 -5.09 4.43 3.80
N ALA A 74 -4.46 5.61 3.75
CA ALA A 74 -4.96 6.79 4.40
C ALA A 74 -6.24 7.30 3.69
N GLU A 75 -6.93 8.28 4.27
CA GLU A 75 -8.31 8.64 3.95
C GLU A 75 -8.60 8.77 2.45
N SER A 76 -7.82 9.54 1.70
CA SER A 76 -8.07 9.76 0.27
C SER A 76 -7.95 8.46 -0.55
N GLY A 77 -6.87 7.70 -0.34
CA GLY A 77 -6.67 6.41 -1.00
C GLY A 77 -7.72 5.38 -0.60
N TYR A 78 -8.10 5.33 0.68
CA TYR A 78 -9.15 4.45 1.18
C TYR A 78 -10.50 4.73 0.49
N ASN A 79 -10.89 6.00 0.40
CA ASN A 79 -12.15 6.39 -0.24
C ASN A 79 -12.16 6.00 -1.72
N MET A 80 -11.07 6.24 -2.45
CA MET A 80 -10.95 5.83 -3.86
C MET A 80 -11.06 4.31 -4.04
N LEU A 81 -10.45 3.52 -3.16
CA LEU A 81 -10.55 2.06 -3.16
C LEU A 81 -11.97 1.60 -2.81
N ALA A 82 -12.62 2.21 -1.82
CA ALA A 82 -13.99 1.88 -1.42
C ALA A 82 -14.99 2.16 -2.55
N ASP A 83 -14.84 3.28 -3.26
CA ASP A 83 -15.64 3.60 -4.43
C ASP A 83 -15.44 2.57 -5.56
N ALA A 84 -14.21 2.12 -5.78
CA ALA A 84 -13.92 1.08 -6.78
C ALA A 84 -14.52 -0.28 -6.38
N VAL A 85 -14.39 -0.69 -5.12
CA VAL A 85 -15.01 -1.93 -4.60
C VAL A 85 -16.52 -1.90 -4.83
N LYS A 86 -17.18 -0.79 -4.48
CA LYS A 86 -18.61 -0.61 -4.71
C LYS A 86 -18.98 -0.60 -6.20
N LYS A 87 -18.24 0.16 -7.01
CA LYS A 87 -18.49 0.31 -8.46
C LYS A 87 -18.41 -1.02 -9.20
N TYR A 88 -17.42 -1.83 -8.86
CA TYR A 88 -17.15 -3.10 -9.54
C TYR A 88 -17.76 -4.31 -8.81
N ASN A 89 -18.51 -4.08 -7.71
CA ASN A 89 -19.14 -5.12 -6.90
C ASN A 89 -18.16 -6.22 -6.47
N ILE A 90 -16.99 -5.80 -5.95
CA ILE A 90 -15.92 -6.71 -5.56
C ILE A 90 -16.26 -7.33 -4.19
N SER A 91 -16.12 -8.65 -4.09
CA SER A 91 -16.39 -9.41 -2.87
C SER A 91 -15.35 -9.13 -1.77
N GLU A 92 -15.79 -9.10 -0.51
CA GLU A 92 -14.90 -9.08 0.66
C GLU A 92 -14.02 -10.34 0.75
N ASN A 93 -14.39 -11.43 0.08
CA ASN A 93 -13.55 -12.61 -0.07
C ASN A 93 -12.36 -12.39 -1.03
N ASP A 94 -12.39 -11.36 -1.84
CA ASP A 94 -11.34 -11.03 -2.78
C ASP A 94 -10.47 -9.85 -2.30
N ILE A 95 -11.11 -8.80 -1.78
CA ILE A 95 -10.45 -7.56 -1.34
C ILE A 95 -10.99 -7.12 0.02
N ASN A 96 -10.10 -6.82 0.94
CA ASN A 96 -10.38 -6.11 2.19
C ASN A 96 -9.76 -4.71 2.16
N LEU A 97 -10.43 -3.74 2.78
CA LEU A 97 -9.92 -2.39 2.93
C LEU A 97 -9.72 -2.06 4.41
N LYS A 98 -8.60 -1.44 4.72
CA LYS A 98 -8.26 -0.95 6.06
C LYS A 98 -7.86 0.53 5.98
N LEU A 99 -8.63 1.38 6.65
CA LEU A 99 -8.26 2.76 6.86
C LEU A 99 -7.10 2.81 7.87
N ILE A 100 -6.03 3.48 7.51
CA ILE A 100 -4.90 3.76 8.40
C ILE A 100 -4.82 5.26 8.72
N LYS A 101 -4.19 5.56 9.86
CA LYS A 101 -3.92 6.94 10.26
C LYS A 101 -2.44 7.15 10.50
N PRO A 102 -1.90 8.32 10.15
CA PRO A 102 -0.53 8.66 10.48
C PRO A 102 -0.25 8.45 11.97
N PHE A 103 0.94 7.92 12.27
CA PHE A 103 1.48 7.64 13.61
C PHE A 103 0.81 6.48 14.38
N GLU A 104 -0.22 5.83 13.82
CA GLU A 104 -0.82 4.63 14.39
C GLU A 104 -0.24 3.38 13.72
N SER A 105 0.63 2.64 14.43
CA SER A 105 1.23 1.42 13.92
C SER A 105 0.21 0.29 13.80
N PHE A 106 0.39 -0.56 12.82
CA PHE A 106 -0.39 -1.78 12.63
C PHE A 106 0.49 -2.96 12.22
N GLU A 107 -0.02 -4.17 12.38
CA GLU A 107 0.68 -5.39 12.00
C GLU A 107 0.02 -6.06 10.79
N THR A 108 0.84 -6.54 9.86
CA THR A 108 0.39 -7.36 8.72
C THR A 108 1.55 -8.20 8.19
N GLU A 109 1.29 -9.46 7.83
CA GLU A 109 2.24 -10.41 7.22
C GLU A 109 3.58 -10.54 7.98
N GLY A 110 3.57 -10.31 9.29
CA GLY A 110 4.75 -10.34 10.15
C GLY A 110 5.57 -9.05 10.16
N TYR A 111 5.04 -7.98 9.59
CA TYR A 111 5.63 -6.64 9.66
C TYR A 111 4.86 -5.77 10.67
N VAL A 112 5.59 -4.96 11.42
CA VAL A 112 5.06 -3.80 12.12
C VAL A 112 5.26 -2.59 11.22
N ILE A 113 4.17 -1.92 10.84
CA ILE A 113 4.16 -0.82 9.88
C ILE A 113 3.64 0.44 10.57
N THR A 114 4.42 1.50 10.53
CA THR A 114 4.05 2.81 11.05
C THR A 114 3.93 3.79 9.89
N PRO A 115 2.70 4.23 9.55
CA PRO A 115 2.51 5.32 8.60
C PRO A 115 2.95 6.63 9.26
N ILE A 116 3.69 7.45 8.55
CA ILE A 116 4.21 8.74 9.01
C ILE A 116 3.75 9.80 8.02
N LYS A 117 3.24 10.92 8.48
CA LYS A 117 2.75 12.00 7.61
C LYS A 117 3.88 12.49 6.70
N ALA A 118 3.65 12.47 5.39
CA ALA A 118 4.54 13.02 4.38
C ALA A 118 4.19 14.48 4.07
N THR A 119 5.17 15.24 3.60
CA THR A 119 4.97 16.60 3.10
C THR A 119 4.87 16.56 1.58
N HIS A 120 3.64 16.49 1.10
CA HIS A 120 3.29 16.41 -0.32
C HIS A 120 1.90 17.06 -0.52
N ASP A 121 1.13 16.70 -1.54
CA ASP A 121 -0.24 17.18 -1.71
C ASP A 121 -1.16 16.65 -0.59
N GLU A 122 -1.57 17.52 0.33
CA GLU A 122 -2.40 17.15 1.49
C GLU A 122 -3.73 16.49 1.09
N LYS A 123 -4.29 16.84 -0.08
CA LYS A 123 -5.54 16.25 -0.58
C LYS A 123 -5.39 14.77 -0.93
N SER A 124 -4.17 14.33 -1.19
CA SER A 124 -3.86 12.92 -1.47
C SER A 124 -3.66 12.07 -0.21
N SER A 125 -3.74 12.67 1.00
CA SER A 125 -3.49 12.04 2.30
C SER A 125 -2.14 11.28 2.33
N PRO A 126 -1.01 11.98 2.08
CA PRO A 126 0.27 11.32 1.83
C PRO A 126 0.92 10.81 3.12
N VAL A 127 1.45 9.59 3.03
CA VAL A 127 2.24 8.95 4.10
C VAL A 127 3.50 8.30 3.54
N ILE A 128 4.55 8.29 4.33
CA ILE A 128 5.71 7.41 4.21
C ILE A 128 5.58 6.29 5.23
N TYR A 129 6.32 5.22 5.05
CA TYR A 129 6.20 4.04 5.92
C TYR A 129 7.52 3.67 6.58
N ALA A 130 7.53 3.60 7.91
CA ALA A 130 8.53 2.85 8.65
C ALA A 130 8.04 1.40 8.80
N ILE A 131 8.81 0.45 8.27
CA ILE A 131 8.46 -0.97 8.20
C ILE A 131 9.51 -1.75 8.98
N LYS A 132 9.08 -2.48 10.00
CA LYS A 132 9.96 -3.29 10.85
C LYS A 132 9.57 -4.77 10.77
N LYS A 133 10.57 -5.64 10.69
CA LYS A 133 10.43 -7.09 10.81
C LYS A 133 11.68 -7.65 11.47
N ASP A 134 11.49 -8.35 12.57
CA ASP A 134 12.57 -8.83 13.42
C ASP A 134 13.51 -7.67 13.78
N GLU A 135 14.82 -7.83 13.59
CA GLU A 135 15.84 -6.81 13.85
C GLU A 135 16.07 -5.84 12.67
N LYS A 136 15.29 -5.98 11.58
CA LYS A 136 15.45 -5.16 10.38
C LYS A 136 14.38 -4.09 10.29
N SER A 137 14.79 -2.90 9.86
CA SER A 137 13.89 -1.78 9.59
C SER A 137 14.15 -1.17 8.21
N LEU A 138 13.10 -0.67 7.59
CA LEU A 138 13.13 0.03 6.31
C LEU A 138 12.27 1.28 6.42
N LEU A 139 12.80 2.41 6.01
CA LEU A 139 12.01 3.61 5.75
C LEU A 139 11.72 3.70 4.24
N TYR A 140 10.45 3.58 3.86
CA TYR A 140 9.99 3.84 2.50
C TYR A 140 9.44 5.26 2.43
N ALA A 141 10.24 6.17 1.87
CA ALA A 141 9.93 7.60 1.80
C ALA A 141 9.96 8.05 0.35
N ASN A 142 8.83 7.90 -0.32
CA ASN A 142 8.64 8.33 -1.71
C ASN A 142 7.67 9.53 -1.73
N ASP A 143 7.90 10.47 -2.64
CA ASP A 143 7.09 11.67 -2.84
C ASP A 143 6.84 12.46 -1.53
N THR A 144 7.93 12.82 -0.90
CA THR A 144 7.91 13.74 0.24
C THR A 144 9.01 14.78 0.10
N SER A 145 8.73 15.98 0.54
CA SER A 145 9.74 17.00 0.80
C SER A 145 10.20 16.95 2.26
N GLU A 146 10.67 18.04 2.83
CA GLU A 146 11.08 18.14 4.24
C GLU A 146 9.93 17.74 5.17
N LEU A 147 10.21 16.81 6.08
CA LEU A 147 9.21 16.30 7.02
C LEU A 147 8.92 17.33 8.13
N CYS A 148 7.67 17.41 8.57
CA CYS A 148 7.28 18.22 9.70
C CYS A 148 7.91 17.71 11.03
N GLU A 149 7.92 18.56 12.04
CA GLU A 149 8.50 18.24 13.36
C GLU A 149 7.91 16.96 13.98
N GLU A 150 6.59 16.76 13.86
CA GLU A 150 5.90 15.59 14.39
C GLU A 150 6.37 14.30 13.71
N SER A 151 6.51 14.33 12.38
CA SER A 151 7.02 13.19 11.59
C SER A 151 8.47 12.88 11.94
N MET A 152 9.30 13.90 12.11
CA MET A 152 10.68 13.73 12.56
C MET A 152 10.78 13.19 13.98
N ALA A 153 9.91 13.62 14.89
CA ALA A 153 9.85 13.10 16.25
C ALA A 153 9.44 11.63 16.29
N CYS A 154 8.46 11.24 15.46
CA CYS A 154 8.04 9.85 15.30
C CYS A 154 9.20 8.96 14.80
N LEU A 155 9.91 9.36 13.75
CA LEU A 155 11.07 8.63 13.23
C LEU A 155 12.13 8.41 14.30
N LYS A 156 12.52 9.47 15.02
CA LYS A 156 13.50 9.39 16.13
C LYS A 156 13.06 8.45 17.26
N ALA A 157 11.74 8.35 17.50
CA ALA A 157 11.21 7.41 18.51
C ALA A 157 11.29 5.96 18.04
N LEU A 158 11.12 5.69 16.75
CA LEU A 158 11.20 4.35 16.16
C LEU A 158 12.64 3.80 16.04
N GLU A 159 13.65 4.69 16.02
CA GLU A 159 15.08 4.32 16.00
C GLU A 159 15.62 3.91 17.38
N ARG A 160 14.88 4.17 18.46
CA ARG A 160 15.31 3.77 19.80
C ARG A 160 15.11 2.29 20.02
N PRO A 161 16.12 1.58 20.54
CA PRO A 161 16.04 0.16 20.83
C PRO A 161 15.03 -0.16 21.92
#